data_654907c4359aa7918b03a600af0edb36
#
_entry.id   654907c4359aa7918b03a600af0edb36
#
_cell.length_a   1.000
_cell.length_b   1.000
_cell.length_c   1.000
_cell.angle_alpha   90.00
_cell.angle_beta   90.00
_cell.angle_gamma   90.00
#
_symmetry.space_group_name_H-M   'P 1'
#
loop_
_entity.id
_entity.type
_entity.pdbx_description
1 polymer ?
#
loop_
_entity_poly.entity_id
_entity_poly.type
_entity_poly.pdbx_seq_one_letter_code
_entity_poly.pdbx_strand_id
1 'polypeptide(L)'
;MTSRSTEFSDAIVVGGGAAGLCLAHRLTETRTATLTLIEPPDGTLRPAARTWCYWNAGDDGLEEAVSASWSVLRVHGADGRPVIVEPAAFTYRMVRSGDFERLVHDRLTRSDGGRVLRATAESVRSVRGGAEVRCTLPGGWSLTLRARRVFDSRPLPALPPARTRLVQHFRGWFVRTDTGRFDPAIADLMDFRVPQPAHGLAFGYVLPLAPDRALVEYTEFSRNTLTIEEYESALDHYCRDILGLRTFTVERTEQGAIPMTDAHFPRRAGTAVFRIGTAGGATRPATGYTFAAAQRQSRAIAAALRDGRGTVPAPHGRRARAMDAILLRALDSGRIDGPDFFTNLFRRVPAERLLRFLDGGTSLREEWGIGLRTPVRPMLRTAAELPFLPRRSRPVARTGESHR
;
A
#
# COMPACT_ATOMS: atom_id res chain seq x y z
N MET A 1 22.64 5.70 37.95
CA MET A 1 22.78 5.51 36.49
C MET A 1 23.09 4.04 36.24
N THR A 2 22.07 3.23 36.06
CA THR A 2 22.22 1.80 35.74
C THR A 2 22.35 1.67 34.24
N SER A 3 23.57 1.41 33.76
CA SER A 3 23.84 0.97 32.39
C SER A 3 23.06 -0.32 32.14
N ARG A 4 21.90 -0.23 31.47
CA ARG A 4 21.22 -1.40 30.91
C ARG A 4 22.09 -1.92 29.78
N SER A 5 22.51 -3.17 29.87
CA SER A 5 23.23 -3.90 28.82
C SER A 5 22.56 -3.63 27.48
N THR A 6 23.32 -3.17 26.51
CA THR A 6 22.85 -2.92 25.15
C THR A 6 22.55 -4.27 24.51
N GLU A 7 21.31 -4.67 24.55
CA GLU A 7 20.84 -5.93 23.98
C GLU A 7 21.05 -5.89 22.45
N PHE A 8 21.77 -6.86 21.92
CA PHE A 8 22.12 -6.93 20.51
C PHE A 8 21.22 -7.93 19.80
N SER A 9 20.48 -7.46 18.79
CA SER A 9 19.62 -8.29 17.96
C SER A 9 20.23 -8.54 16.58
N ASP A 10 19.85 -9.61 15.91
CA ASP A 10 20.25 -9.83 14.53
C ASP A 10 19.51 -8.85 13.59
N ALA A 11 18.24 -8.57 13.89
CA ALA A 11 17.44 -7.62 13.14
C ALA A 11 16.54 -6.77 14.05
N ILE A 12 16.40 -5.49 13.69
CA ILE A 12 15.36 -4.61 14.21
C ILE A 12 14.50 -4.15 13.03
N VAL A 13 13.18 -4.27 13.17
CA VAL A 13 12.21 -3.68 12.27
C VAL A 13 11.58 -2.48 12.96
N VAL A 14 11.64 -1.31 12.34
CA VAL A 14 11.07 -0.07 12.86
C VAL A 14 9.79 0.26 12.11
N GLY A 15 8.68 0.28 12.85
CA GLY A 15 7.33 0.57 12.37
C GLY A 15 6.48 -0.69 12.14
N GLY A 16 5.30 -0.74 12.78
CA GLY A 16 4.29 -1.79 12.68
C GLY A 16 3.25 -1.56 11.59
N GLY A 17 3.61 -0.89 10.50
CA GLY A 17 2.77 -0.80 9.30
C GLY A 17 2.89 -2.05 8.42
N ALA A 18 2.14 -2.09 7.30
CA ALA A 18 2.12 -3.24 6.39
C ALA A 18 3.50 -3.83 6.08
N ALA A 19 4.48 -3.00 5.72
CA ALA A 19 5.81 -3.48 5.35
C ALA A 19 6.63 -4.02 6.53
N GLY A 20 6.53 -3.38 7.70
CA GLY A 20 7.20 -3.86 8.90
C GLY A 20 6.62 -5.17 9.41
N LEU A 21 5.28 -5.26 9.45
CA LEU A 21 4.59 -6.50 9.82
C LEU A 21 4.88 -7.64 8.82
N CYS A 22 4.84 -7.38 7.51
CA CYS A 22 5.22 -8.37 6.50
C CYS A 22 6.64 -8.89 6.70
N LEU A 23 7.60 -8.00 6.99
CA LEU A 23 8.98 -8.42 7.22
C LEU A 23 9.13 -9.18 8.54
N ALA A 24 8.55 -8.67 9.62
CA ALA A 24 8.58 -9.36 10.92
C ALA A 24 7.99 -10.77 10.82
N HIS A 25 6.81 -10.90 10.17
CA HIS A 25 6.19 -12.18 9.90
C HIS A 25 7.12 -13.17 9.18
N ARG A 26 7.80 -12.74 8.12
CA ARG A 26 8.71 -13.62 7.36
C ARG A 26 10.01 -13.95 8.11
N LEU A 27 10.48 -13.07 8.98
CA LEU A 27 11.66 -13.32 9.78
C LEU A 27 11.40 -14.32 10.93
N THR A 28 10.17 -14.36 11.47
CA THR A 28 9.81 -15.38 12.47
C THR A 28 9.79 -16.79 11.89
N GLU A 29 9.50 -16.95 10.61
CA GLU A 29 9.52 -18.25 9.93
C GLU A 29 10.95 -18.82 9.79
N THR A 30 11.97 -17.97 9.80
CA THR A 30 13.36 -18.38 9.57
C THR A 30 14.07 -18.93 10.82
N ARG A 31 13.48 -18.84 12.00
CA ARG A 31 13.91 -19.37 13.32
C ARG A 31 15.37 -19.11 13.74
N THR A 32 16.15 -18.33 13.00
CA THR A 32 17.61 -18.21 13.16
C THR A 32 18.09 -16.86 13.63
N ALA A 33 17.18 -15.91 13.87
CA ALA A 33 17.56 -14.53 14.17
C ALA A 33 16.76 -13.96 15.34
N THR A 34 17.45 -13.30 16.26
CA THR A 34 16.80 -12.45 17.25
C THR A 34 16.20 -11.22 16.59
N LEU A 35 14.89 -11.00 16.77
CA LEU A 35 14.11 -9.96 16.09
C LEU A 35 13.43 -9.04 17.08
N THR A 36 13.62 -7.73 16.95
CA THR A 36 12.83 -6.73 17.66
C THR A 36 11.98 -5.95 16.66
N LEU A 37 10.66 -5.99 16.83
CA LEU A 37 9.73 -5.08 16.15
C LEU A 37 9.48 -3.88 17.05
N ILE A 38 9.80 -2.67 16.57
CA ILE A 38 9.56 -1.42 17.31
C ILE A 38 8.34 -0.73 16.72
N GLU A 39 7.36 -0.47 17.55
CA GLU A 39 6.13 0.21 17.17
C GLU A 39 5.86 1.38 18.12
N PRO A 40 5.35 2.51 17.62
CA PRO A 40 4.98 3.60 18.50
C PRO A 40 3.89 3.15 19.48
N PRO A 41 3.88 3.67 20.71
CA PRO A 41 2.75 3.50 21.62
C PRO A 41 1.48 4.10 21.00
N ASP A 42 0.33 3.76 21.57
CA ASP A 42 -0.94 4.35 21.15
C ASP A 42 -0.89 5.86 21.26
N GLY A 43 -1.44 6.56 20.28
CA GLY A 43 -1.42 8.01 20.18
C GLY A 43 -1.20 8.51 18.75
N THR A 44 -0.79 9.76 18.62
CA THR A 44 -0.71 10.48 17.32
C THR A 44 0.25 9.87 16.28
N LEU A 45 1.27 9.15 16.72
CA LEU A 45 2.22 8.49 15.81
C LEU A 45 1.74 7.14 15.31
N ARG A 46 0.75 6.53 15.96
CA ARG A 46 0.16 5.26 15.55
C ARG A 46 -0.95 5.52 14.54
N PRO A 47 -0.84 5.02 13.31
CA PRO A 47 -1.92 5.19 12.34
C PRO A 47 -3.22 4.53 12.83
N ALA A 48 -4.37 5.13 12.50
CA ALA A 48 -5.67 4.50 12.69
C ALA A 48 -5.73 3.14 11.97
N ALA A 49 -6.65 2.28 12.41
CA ALA A 49 -6.89 0.98 11.78
C ALA A 49 -7.16 1.15 10.28
N ARG A 50 -6.57 0.29 9.47
CA ARG A 50 -6.61 0.34 8.00
C ARG A 50 -6.97 -1.01 7.42
N THR A 51 -7.48 -0.96 6.22
CA THR A 51 -7.72 -2.12 5.37
C THR A 51 -6.64 -2.19 4.30
N TRP A 52 -6.08 -3.39 4.08
CA TRP A 52 -5.16 -3.67 2.99
C TRP A 52 -5.74 -4.74 2.09
N CYS A 53 -5.82 -4.43 0.81
CA CYS A 53 -6.34 -5.33 -0.18
C CYS A 53 -5.25 -5.73 -1.18
N TYR A 54 -5.32 -6.96 -1.64
CA TYR A 54 -4.39 -7.52 -2.60
C TYR A 54 -4.99 -8.79 -3.23
N TRP A 55 -4.49 -9.18 -4.37
CA TRP A 55 -4.82 -10.48 -4.96
C TRP A 55 -3.69 -11.47 -4.76
N ASN A 56 -4.07 -12.72 -4.60
CA ASN A 56 -3.14 -13.82 -4.41
C ASN A 56 -3.62 -15.10 -5.12
N ALA A 57 -2.67 -15.88 -5.63
CA ALA A 57 -2.92 -17.11 -6.37
C ALA A 57 -2.54 -18.38 -5.59
N GLY A 58 -2.49 -18.33 -4.27
CA GLY A 58 -2.11 -19.49 -3.46
C GLY A 58 -2.00 -19.17 -1.98
N ASP A 59 -1.31 -20.03 -1.24
CA ASP A 59 -1.00 -19.81 0.17
C ASP A 59 0.12 -18.77 0.29
N ASP A 60 -0.13 -17.72 1.05
CA ASP A 60 0.84 -16.68 1.38
C ASP A 60 1.18 -16.61 2.87
N GLY A 61 0.60 -17.51 3.67
CA GLY A 61 0.78 -17.58 5.12
C GLY A 61 0.03 -16.50 5.89
N LEU A 62 -0.96 -15.84 5.26
CA LEU A 62 -1.76 -14.79 5.87
C LEU A 62 -3.23 -15.18 6.04
N GLU A 63 -3.60 -16.42 5.79
CA GLU A 63 -4.99 -16.92 5.81
C GLU A 63 -5.71 -16.55 7.11
N GLU A 64 -5.03 -16.66 8.26
CA GLU A 64 -5.58 -16.32 9.59
C GLU A 64 -5.90 -14.82 9.76
N ALA A 65 -5.28 -13.95 8.95
CA ALA A 65 -5.50 -12.50 8.99
C ALA A 65 -6.45 -12.00 7.89
N VAL A 66 -6.85 -12.88 6.95
CA VAL A 66 -7.78 -12.52 5.88
C VAL A 66 -9.18 -12.35 6.46
N SER A 67 -9.72 -11.14 6.34
CA SER A 67 -11.05 -10.78 6.86
C SER A 67 -12.18 -11.02 5.85
N ALA A 68 -11.87 -10.95 4.54
CA ALA A 68 -12.79 -11.26 3.45
C ALA A 68 -12.01 -11.56 2.15
N SER A 69 -12.67 -12.27 1.21
CA SER A 69 -12.07 -12.59 -0.09
C SER A 69 -13.15 -12.69 -1.17
N TRP A 70 -12.78 -12.32 -2.41
CA TRP A 70 -13.69 -12.33 -3.56
C TRP A 70 -13.00 -12.99 -4.75
N SER A 71 -13.72 -13.85 -5.44
CA SER A 71 -13.30 -14.50 -6.69
C SER A 71 -13.80 -13.76 -7.94
N VAL A 72 -14.79 -12.89 -7.79
CA VAL A 72 -15.37 -12.09 -8.88
C VAL A 72 -15.08 -10.63 -8.60
N LEU A 73 -14.53 -9.95 -9.61
CA LEU A 73 -14.21 -8.52 -9.58
C LEU A 73 -15.06 -7.80 -10.61
N ARG A 74 -15.48 -6.58 -10.30
CA ARG A 74 -16.28 -5.76 -11.19
C ARG A 74 -15.67 -4.38 -11.34
N VAL A 75 -15.70 -3.86 -12.57
CA VAL A 75 -15.35 -2.49 -12.89
C VAL A 75 -16.51 -1.86 -13.66
N HIS A 76 -17.00 -0.72 -13.22
CA HIS A 76 -18.03 0.03 -13.93
C HIS A 76 -17.38 1.14 -14.75
N GLY A 77 -17.63 1.15 -16.06
CA GLY A 77 -17.27 2.29 -16.91
C GLY A 77 -18.07 3.54 -16.55
N ALA A 78 -17.63 4.70 -17.02
CA ALA A 78 -18.38 5.95 -16.86
C ALA A 78 -19.77 5.90 -17.54
N ASP A 79 -19.93 5.01 -18.53
CA ASP A 79 -21.21 4.71 -19.19
C ASP A 79 -22.13 3.79 -18.36
N GLY A 80 -21.74 3.41 -17.16
CA GLY A 80 -22.46 2.52 -16.26
C GLY A 80 -22.38 1.03 -16.61
N ARG A 81 -21.72 0.66 -17.71
CA ARG A 81 -21.61 -0.75 -18.14
C ARG A 81 -20.58 -1.49 -17.30
N PRO A 82 -20.98 -2.61 -16.65
CA PRO A 82 -20.04 -3.40 -15.88
C PRO A 82 -19.12 -4.23 -16.77
N VAL A 83 -17.88 -4.36 -16.33
CA VAL A 83 -16.92 -5.37 -16.79
C VAL A 83 -16.70 -6.35 -15.66
N ILE A 84 -17.16 -7.59 -15.83
CA ILE A 84 -16.98 -8.65 -14.88
C ILE A 84 -15.65 -9.35 -15.17
N VAL A 85 -14.88 -9.62 -14.12
CA VAL A 85 -13.56 -10.22 -14.18
C VAL A 85 -13.50 -11.39 -13.21
N GLU A 86 -13.29 -12.57 -13.73
CA GLU A 86 -13.16 -13.81 -12.96
C GLU A 86 -11.74 -14.38 -13.14
N PRO A 87 -10.78 -13.96 -12.31
CA PRO A 87 -9.41 -14.43 -12.40
C PRO A 87 -9.28 -15.79 -11.70
N ALA A 88 -9.51 -16.89 -12.45
CA ALA A 88 -9.62 -18.25 -11.91
C ALA A 88 -8.52 -18.64 -10.92
N ALA A 89 -7.28 -18.18 -11.14
CA ALA A 89 -6.13 -18.47 -10.27
C ALA A 89 -5.97 -17.48 -9.10
N PHE A 90 -6.69 -16.35 -9.09
CA PHE A 90 -6.50 -15.30 -8.09
C PHE A 90 -7.77 -15.04 -7.30
N THR A 91 -7.62 -14.82 -6.00
CA THR A 91 -8.65 -14.23 -5.14
C THR A 91 -8.21 -12.84 -4.70
N TYR A 92 -9.13 -11.90 -4.70
CA TYR A 92 -8.92 -10.60 -4.08
C TYR A 92 -9.19 -10.72 -2.59
N ARG A 93 -8.25 -10.34 -1.76
CA ARG A 93 -8.26 -10.56 -0.32
C ARG A 93 -8.19 -9.24 0.43
N MET A 94 -8.91 -9.16 1.52
CA MET A 94 -8.88 -8.05 2.47
C MET A 94 -8.27 -8.50 3.80
N VAL A 95 -7.33 -7.70 4.29
CA VAL A 95 -6.71 -7.87 5.61
C VAL A 95 -6.89 -6.58 6.40
N ARG A 96 -7.42 -6.68 7.60
CA ARG A 96 -7.46 -5.55 8.54
C ARG A 96 -6.13 -5.43 9.27
N SER A 97 -5.64 -4.21 9.41
CA SER A 97 -4.32 -3.96 10.03
C SER A 97 -4.21 -4.54 11.45
N GLY A 98 -5.26 -4.44 12.26
CA GLY A 98 -5.27 -4.98 13.62
C GLY A 98 -5.25 -6.52 13.68
N ASP A 99 -5.88 -7.20 12.71
CA ASP A 99 -5.87 -8.66 12.64
C ASP A 99 -4.49 -9.18 12.26
N PHE A 100 -3.85 -8.52 11.29
CA PHE A 100 -2.49 -8.86 10.88
C PHE A 100 -1.45 -8.52 11.97
N GLU A 101 -1.63 -7.41 12.67
CA GLU A 101 -0.79 -7.05 13.81
C GLU A 101 -0.85 -8.12 14.89
N ARG A 102 -2.05 -8.57 15.29
CA ARG A 102 -2.20 -9.66 16.28
C ARG A 102 -1.49 -10.92 15.83
N LEU A 103 -1.71 -11.36 14.58
CA LEU A 103 -1.05 -12.54 14.03
C LEU A 103 0.47 -12.44 14.15
N VAL A 104 1.05 -11.30 13.80
CA VAL A 104 2.51 -11.10 13.85
C VAL A 104 3.01 -11.01 15.28
N HIS A 105 2.30 -10.33 16.18
CA HIS A 105 2.67 -10.25 17.60
C HIS A 105 2.64 -11.61 18.27
N ASP A 106 1.61 -12.42 18.02
CA ASP A 106 1.50 -13.77 18.56
C ASP A 106 2.64 -14.66 18.07
N ARG A 107 3.01 -14.56 16.80
CA ARG A 107 4.14 -15.31 16.24
C ARG A 107 5.47 -14.85 16.82
N LEU A 108 5.69 -13.54 16.98
CA LEU A 108 6.89 -12.99 17.62
C LEU A 108 7.02 -13.46 19.07
N THR A 109 5.94 -13.41 19.84
CA THR A 109 5.93 -13.80 21.25
C THR A 109 6.20 -15.31 21.45
N ARG A 110 5.76 -16.14 20.50
CA ARG A 110 6.00 -17.59 20.53
C ARG A 110 7.37 -17.99 19.96
N SER A 111 8.09 -17.07 19.31
CA SER A 111 9.41 -17.38 18.73
C SER A 111 10.52 -17.10 19.72
N ASP A 112 11.53 -18.00 19.76
CA ASP A 112 12.73 -17.77 20.55
C ASP A 112 13.49 -16.54 20.01
N GLY A 113 13.63 -15.49 20.85
CA GLY A 113 14.33 -14.25 20.50
C GLY A 113 13.50 -13.22 19.71
N GLY A 114 12.20 -13.45 19.50
CA GLY A 114 11.28 -12.46 18.96
C GLY A 114 10.68 -11.57 20.05
N ARG A 115 10.56 -10.28 19.80
CA ARG A 115 9.85 -9.36 20.70
C ARG A 115 9.23 -8.18 20.01
N VAL A 116 8.16 -7.65 20.58
CA VAL A 116 7.57 -6.36 20.23
C VAL A 116 7.95 -5.34 21.30
N LEU A 117 8.43 -4.19 20.87
CA LEU A 117 8.77 -3.07 21.75
C LEU A 117 7.87 -1.88 21.42
N ARG A 118 7.06 -1.47 22.38
CA ARG A 118 6.25 -0.23 22.30
C ARG A 118 7.16 0.95 22.64
N ALA A 119 7.67 1.64 21.61
CA ALA A 119 8.56 2.79 21.77
C ALA A 119 8.53 3.68 20.53
N THR A 120 8.75 4.96 20.71
CA THR A 120 8.97 5.91 19.59
C THR A 120 10.43 5.84 19.16
N ALA A 121 10.69 5.39 17.92
CA ALA A 121 12.02 5.40 17.35
C ALA A 121 12.38 6.81 16.88
N GLU A 122 13.27 7.48 17.60
CA GLU A 122 13.72 8.86 17.30
C GLU A 122 14.71 8.88 16.14
N SER A 123 15.75 8.07 16.23
CA SER A 123 16.78 8.02 15.20
C SER A 123 17.27 6.61 14.92
N VAL A 124 17.67 6.41 13.68
CA VAL A 124 18.27 5.15 13.18
C VAL A 124 19.56 5.50 12.47
N ARG A 125 20.67 4.89 12.87
CA ARG A 125 21.98 5.15 12.26
C ARG A 125 22.85 3.89 12.17
N SER A 126 23.71 3.82 11.17
CA SER A 126 24.75 2.80 11.11
C SER A 126 25.88 3.14 12.08
N VAL A 127 26.40 2.10 12.74
CA VAL A 127 27.57 2.14 13.62
C VAL A 127 28.54 1.04 13.22
N ARG A 128 29.74 1.03 13.82
CA ARG A 128 30.71 -0.06 13.59
C ARG A 128 30.07 -1.39 14.05
N GLY A 129 30.02 -2.37 13.15
CA GLY A 129 29.48 -3.70 13.43
C GLY A 129 27.96 -3.83 13.31
N GLY A 130 27.21 -2.77 12.90
CA GLY A 130 25.76 -2.87 12.76
C GLY A 130 25.05 -1.53 12.67
N ALA A 131 23.91 -1.45 13.33
CA ALA A 131 23.11 -0.23 13.43
C ALA A 131 22.57 -0.02 14.85
N GLU A 132 22.19 1.22 15.13
CA GLU A 132 21.67 1.67 16.41
C GLU A 132 20.33 2.38 16.20
N VAL A 133 19.36 2.06 17.05
CA VAL A 133 18.07 2.75 17.13
C VAL A 133 17.95 3.39 18.50
N ARG A 134 17.75 4.70 18.54
CA ARG A 134 17.40 5.43 19.76
C ARG A 134 15.89 5.55 19.84
N CYS A 135 15.35 5.16 20.98
CA CYS A 135 13.91 5.13 21.24
C CYS A 135 13.57 5.90 22.49
N THR A 136 12.36 6.42 22.54
CA THR A 136 11.71 6.93 23.75
C THR A 136 10.60 5.96 24.14
N LEU A 137 10.69 5.40 25.34
CA LEU A 137 9.67 4.52 25.93
C LEU A 137 8.48 5.34 26.46
N PRO A 138 7.30 4.72 26.67
CA PRO A 138 6.25 5.31 27.47
C PRO A 138 6.80 5.77 28.83
N GLY A 139 6.49 6.99 29.25
CA GLY A 139 7.08 7.62 30.45
C GLY A 139 8.35 8.45 30.18
N GLY A 140 8.79 8.58 28.91
CA GLY A 140 9.87 9.50 28.52
C GLY A 140 11.30 8.96 28.66
N TRP A 141 11.48 7.70 29.05
CA TRP A 141 12.80 7.08 29.20
C TRP A 141 13.46 6.81 27.85
N SER A 142 14.71 7.20 27.71
CA SER A 142 15.50 6.88 26.52
C SER A 142 16.06 5.45 26.58
N LEU A 143 15.97 4.75 25.45
CA LEU A 143 16.53 3.42 25.25
C LEU A 143 17.32 3.40 23.94
N THR A 144 18.50 2.79 23.97
CA THR A 144 19.28 2.55 22.74
C THR A 144 19.40 1.05 22.49
N LEU A 145 18.98 0.63 21.31
CA LEU A 145 19.06 -0.76 20.84
C LEU A 145 20.09 -0.87 19.74
N ARG A 146 20.75 -2.03 19.66
CA ARG A 146 21.71 -2.33 18.60
C ARG A 146 21.33 -3.61 17.87
N ALA A 147 21.57 -3.63 16.55
CA ALA A 147 21.37 -4.82 15.74
C ALA A 147 22.39 -4.92 14.62
N ARG A 148 22.56 -6.14 14.09
CA ARG A 148 23.34 -6.33 12.84
C ARG A 148 22.72 -5.56 11.68
N ARG A 149 21.38 -5.50 11.62
CA ARG A 149 20.64 -4.79 10.56
C ARG A 149 19.38 -4.14 11.12
N VAL A 150 19.05 -2.98 10.58
CA VAL A 150 17.80 -2.27 10.88
C VAL A 150 17.03 -2.05 9.60
N PHE A 151 15.74 -2.43 9.61
CA PHE A 151 14.78 -2.21 8.53
C PHE A 151 13.78 -1.14 8.96
N ASP A 152 13.88 0.03 8.35
CA ASP A 152 13.08 1.21 8.71
C ASP A 152 11.92 1.38 7.72
N SER A 153 10.69 1.21 8.20
CA SER A 153 9.46 1.39 7.43
C SER A 153 8.76 2.73 7.69
N ARG A 154 9.34 3.59 8.51
CA ARG A 154 8.75 4.89 8.84
C ARG A 154 8.62 5.77 7.61
N PRO A 155 7.59 6.62 7.54
CA PRO A 155 7.47 7.62 6.47
C PRO A 155 8.72 8.50 6.38
N LEU A 156 9.07 8.88 5.14
CA LEU A 156 10.11 9.87 4.93
C LEU A 156 9.61 11.27 5.30
N PRO A 157 10.44 12.12 5.90
CA PRO A 157 10.05 13.49 6.24
C PRO A 157 9.73 14.34 4.98
N ALA A 158 10.31 13.97 3.85
CA ALA A 158 10.00 14.54 2.54
C ALA A 158 10.14 13.47 1.45
N LEU A 159 9.28 13.51 0.45
CA LEU A 159 9.40 12.62 -0.70
C LEU A 159 10.60 13.02 -1.57
N PRO A 160 11.36 12.04 -2.10
CA PRO A 160 12.48 12.34 -3.00
C PRO A 160 12.02 13.08 -4.27
N PRO A 161 12.92 13.80 -4.96
CA PRO A 161 12.58 14.53 -6.18
C PRO A 161 11.94 13.63 -7.25
N ALA A 162 10.87 14.11 -7.88
CA ALA A 162 10.11 13.39 -8.89
C ALA A 162 9.74 14.27 -10.07
N ARG A 163 9.48 13.66 -11.23
CA ARG A 163 8.90 14.31 -12.41
C ARG A 163 7.41 14.49 -12.29
N THR A 164 6.75 13.45 -11.76
CA THR A 164 5.30 13.40 -11.60
C THR A 164 4.93 12.97 -10.21
N ARG A 165 3.90 13.60 -9.67
CA ARG A 165 3.31 13.27 -8.37
C ARG A 165 1.82 13.43 -8.42
N LEU A 166 1.14 12.37 -8.07
CA LEU A 166 -0.24 12.36 -7.63
C LEU A 166 -0.29 11.75 -6.22
N VAL A 167 -1.44 11.82 -5.63
CA VAL A 167 -1.78 11.13 -4.38
C VAL A 167 -2.99 10.27 -4.69
N GLN A 168 -2.91 8.98 -4.40
CA GLN A 168 -4.12 8.18 -4.22
C GLN A 168 -4.62 8.48 -2.82
N HIS A 169 -5.74 9.14 -2.72
CA HIS A 169 -6.35 9.47 -1.46
C HIS A 169 -7.80 9.01 -1.45
N PHE A 170 -8.25 8.62 -0.29
CA PHE A 170 -9.55 7.98 -0.16
C PHE A 170 -10.14 8.18 1.23
N ARG A 171 -11.46 8.07 1.27
CA ARG A 171 -12.24 7.90 2.49
C ARG A 171 -13.23 6.76 2.27
N GLY A 172 -13.37 5.90 3.27
CA GLY A 172 -14.26 4.75 3.23
C GLY A 172 -15.20 4.74 4.43
N TRP A 173 -16.45 4.32 4.19
CA TRP A 173 -17.47 4.04 5.18
C TRP A 173 -17.73 2.54 5.25
N PHE A 174 -17.68 1.98 6.44
CA PHE A 174 -18.26 0.67 6.70
C PHE A 174 -19.74 0.87 6.92
N VAL A 175 -20.53 0.50 5.93
CA VAL A 175 -21.98 0.73 5.94
C VAL A 175 -22.73 -0.54 6.29
N ARG A 176 -23.84 -0.37 6.99
CA ARG A 176 -24.85 -1.39 7.20
C ARG A 176 -26.19 -0.89 6.65
N THR A 177 -26.88 -1.74 5.90
CA THR A 177 -28.22 -1.50 5.36
C THR A 177 -29.27 -2.36 6.09
N ASP A 178 -30.53 -1.93 6.11
CA ASP A 178 -31.62 -2.64 6.75
C ASP A 178 -32.00 -3.93 6.03
N THR A 179 -31.68 -4.02 4.74
CA THR A 179 -31.94 -5.20 3.90
C THR A 179 -30.70 -5.53 3.08
N GLY A 180 -30.58 -6.76 2.57
CA GLY A 180 -29.48 -7.16 1.71
C GLY A 180 -29.42 -6.33 0.42
N ARG A 181 -28.35 -5.58 0.23
CA ARG A 181 -28.11 -4.69 -0.91
C ARG A 181 -26.81 -5.02 -1.64
N PHE A 182 -25.94 -5.83 -1.05
CA PHE A 182 -24.63 -6.18 -1.59
C PHE A 182 -24.59 -7.65 -1.96
N ASP A 183 -23.88 -7.96 -3.04
CA ASP A 183 -23.54 -9.34 -3.40
C ASP A 183 -22.18 -9.69 -2.77
N PRO A 184 -22.12 -10.57 -1.76
CA PRO A 184 -20.87 -10.93 -1.09
C PRO A 184 -19.84 -11.64 -1.98
N ALA A 185 -20.22 -12.09 -3.17
CA ALA A 185 -19.32 -12.76 -4.09
C ALA A 185 -18.52 -11.77 -4.97
N ILE A 186 -18.95 -10.52 -5.09
CA ILE A 186 -18.43 -9.56 -6.08
C ILE A 186 -17.83 -8.34 -5.39
N ALA A 187 -16.54 -8.06 -5.64
CA ALA A 187 -15.92 -6.79 -5.25
C ALA A 187 -15.92 -5.80 -6.42
N ASP A 188 -16.43 -4.57 -6.18
CA ASP A 188 -16.30 -3.47 -7.13
C ASP A 188 -14.93 -2.81 -6.93
N LEU A 189 -14.00 -3.05 -7.87
CA LEU A 189 -12.65 -2.51 -7.79
C LEU A 189 -12.56 -1.05 -8.21
N MET A 190 -13.33 -0.66 -9.22
CA MET A 190 -13.35 0.70 -9.74
C MET A 190 -14.73 0.98 -10.33
N ASP A 191 -15.44 1.90 -9.75
CA ASP A 191 -16.74 2.37 -10.26
C ASP A 191 -16.59 3.83 -10.72
N PHE A 192 -16.47 4.02 -12.02
CA PHE A 192 -16.24 5.32 -12.62
C PHE A 192 -17.51 6.15 -12.87
N ARG A 193 -18.65 5.73 -12.33
CA ARG A 193 -19.90 6.52 -12.40
C ARG A 193 -19.87 7.76 -11.49
N VAL A 194 -18.89 7.89 -10.62
CA VAL A 194 -18.66 9.07 -9.80
C VAL A 194 -18.21 10.26 -10.63
N PRO A 195 -18.46 11.51 -10.19
CA PRO A 195 -17.93 12.72 -10.83
C PRO A 195 -16.39 12.65 -10.93
N GLN A 196 -15.86 13.05 -12.09
CA GLN A 196 -14.43 12.99 -12.36
C GLN A 196 -13.73 14.33 -12.09
N PRO A 197 -12.53 14.35 -11.47
CA PRO A 197 -11.76 15.56 -11.30
C PRO A 197 -11.21 16.07 -12.63
N ALA A 198 -10.89 17.36 -12.72
CA ALA A 198 -10.31 17.96 -13.94
C ALA A 198 -8.96 17.34 -14.35
N HIS A 199 -8.22 16.79 -13.41
CA HIS A 199 -6.93 16.11 -13.62
C HIS A 199 -6.83 14.88 -12.72
N GLY A 200 -6.41 13.76 -13.29
CA GLY A 200 -6.35 12.48 -12.60
C GLY A 200 -7.60 11.65 -12.86
N LEU A 201 -8.10 10.96 -11.85
CA LEU A 201 -9.34 10.18 -11.93
C LEU A 201 -9.94 9.97 -10.54
N ALA A 202 -11.24 9.67 -10.48
CA ALA A 202 -11.94 9.24 -9.27
C ALA A 202 -12.75 7.97 -9.53
N PHE A 203 -12.97 7.18 -8.50
CA PHE A 203 -13.81 5.99 -8.57
C PHE A 203 -14.38 5.62 -7.20
N GLY A 204 -15.56 5.03 -7.25
CA GLY A 204 -16.13 4.31 -6.11
C GLY A 204 -15.50 2.92 -6.00
N TYR A 205 -15.48 2.37 -4.80
CA TYR A 205 -14.94 1.06 -4.49
C TYR A 205 -15.84 0.40 -3.45
N VAL A 206 -16.28 -0.84 -3.69
CA VAL A 206 -17.19 -1.52 -2.78
C VAL A 206 -16.68 -2.92 -2.49
N LEU A 207 -16.48 -3.20 -1.21
CA LEU A 207 -16.11 -4.51 -0.70
C LEU A 207 -17.23 -5.07 0.19
N PRO A 208 -18.11 -5.89 -0.35
CA PRO A 208 -19.16 -6.52 0.42
C PRO A 208 -18.58 -7.48 1.48
N LEU A 209 -19.01 -7.32 2.73
CA LEU A 209 -18.62 -8.18 3.85
C LEU A 209 -19.75 -9.14 4.23
N ALA A 210 -20.98 -8.76 3.92
CA ALA A 210 -22.20 -9.54 4.07
C ALA A 210 -23.27 -8.94 3.12
N PRO A 211 -24.44 -9.60 2.94
CA PRO A 211 -25.49 -9.01 2.11
C PRO A 211 -25.96 -7.63 2.55
N ASP A 212 -25.85 -7.32 3.85
CA ASP A 212 -26.25 -6.05 4.48
C ASP A 212 -25.07 -5.16 4.87
N ARG A 213 -23.83 -5.53 4.61
CA ARG A 213 -22.62 -4.81 5.05
C ARG A 213 -21.58 -4.74 3.97
N ALA A 214 -20.97 -3.56 3.80
CA ALA A 214 -19.84 -3.35 2.92
C ALA A 214 -18.91 -2.25 3.42
N LEU A 215 -17.65 -2.30 3.00
CA LEU A 215 -16.81 -1.09 2.90
C LEU A 215 -17.15 -0.41 1.58
N VAL A 216 -17.62 0.82 1.65
CA VAL A 216 -17.86 1.69 0.49
C VAL A 216 -16.86 2.84 0.56
N GLU A 217 -16.07 3.01 -0.49
CA GLU A 217 -14.97 3.96 -0.50
C GLU A 217 -15.05 4.87 -1.73
N TYR A 218 -14.74 6.16 -1.56
CA TYR A 218 -14.46 7.09 -2.62
C TYR A 218 -12.95 7.33 -2.69
N THR A 219 -12.37 7.07 -3.85
CA THR A 219 -10.94 7.19 -4.11
C THR A 219 -10.68 8.14 -5.25
N GLU A 220 -9.63 8.96 -5.09
CA GLU A 220 -9.16 9.88 -6.13
C GLU A 220 -7.66 9.73 -6.35
N PHE A 221 -7.23 9.82 -7.61
CA PHE A 221 -5.83 10.01 -8.01
C PHE A 221 -5.69 11.45 -8.47
N SER A 222 -5.25 12.33 -7.59
CA SER A 222 -5.14 13.76 -7.86
C SER A 222 -3.90 14.37 -7.21
N ARG A 223 -3.69 15.67 -7.41
CA ARG A 223 -2.52 16.36 -6.87
C ARG A 223 -2.66 16.75 -5.39
N ASN A 224 -3.87 16.90 -4.91
CA ASN A 224 -4.18 17.33 -3.56
C ASN A 224 -5.26 16.41 -2.98
N THR A 225 -5.26 16.24 -1.67
CA THR A 225 -6.34 15.56 -0.95
C THR A 225 -7.56 16.47 -0.83
N LEU A 226 -8.73 15.88 -0.69
CA LEU A 226 -9.97 16.56 -0.38
C LEU A 226 -10.06 16.91 1.11
N THR A 227 -10.95 17.81 1.48
CA THR A 227 -11.37 18.03 2.86
C THR A 227 -12.29 16.87 3.31
N ILE A 228 -12.54 16.77 4.61
CA ILE A 228 -13.45 15.72 5.15
C ILE A 228 -14.86 15.92 4.58
N GLU A 229 -15.34 17.14 4.50
CA GLU A 229 -16.64 17.50 4.00
C GLU A 229 -16.83 17.14 2.52
N GLU A 230 -15.80 17.37 1.71
CA GLU A 230 -15.79 16.99 0.28
C GLU A 230 -15.84 15.47 0.12
N TYR A 231 -15.08 14.70 0.92
CA TYR A 231 -15.17 13.24 0.90
C TYR A 231 -16.54 12.74 1.33
N GLU A 232 -17.11 13.31 2.40
CA GLU A 232 -18.40 12.88 2.91
C GLU A 232 -19.53 13.18 1.92
N SER A 233 -19.48 14.33 1.24
CA SER A 233 -20.40 14.66 0.16
C SER A 233 -20.28 13.69 -1.01
N ALA A 234 -19.05 13.35 -1.42
CA ALA A 234 -18.81 12.39 -2.49
C ALA A 234 -19.30 10.98 -2.15
N LEU A 235 -19.06 10.53 -0.90
CA LEU A 235 -19.54 9.24 -0.41
C LEU A 235 -21.06 9.18 -0.27
N ASP A 236 -21.69 10.24 0.23
CA ASP A 236 -23.16 10.30 0.33
C ASP A 236 -23.80 10.21 -1.05
N HIS A 237 -23.31 11.02 -2.01
CA HIS A 237 -23.73 10.94 -3.41
C HIS A 237 -23.52 9.53 -3.99
N TYR A 238 -22.34 8.92 -3.77
CA TYR A 238 -22.05 7.59 -4.28
C TYR A 238 -23.00 6.54 -3.68
N CYS A 239 -23.20 6.57 -2.38
CA CYS A 239 -24.10 5.64 -1.69
C CYS A 239 -25.56 5.81 -2.12
N ARG A 240 -26.08 7.05 -2.14
CA ARG A 240 -27.51 7.29 -2.38
C ARG A 240 -27.88 7.27 -3.85
N ASP A 241 -27.13 8.00 -4.68
CA ASP A 241 -27.55 8.25 -6.07
C ASP A 241 -27.01 7.18 -7.02
N ILE A 242 -25.83 6.65 -6.76
CA ILE A 242 -25.18 5.66 -7.64
C ILE A 242 -25.46 4.22 -7.19
N LEU A 243 -25.27 3.91 -5.90
CA LEU A 243 -25.55 2.58 -5.35
C LEU A 243 -27.03 2.37 -4.96
N GLY A 244 -27.82 3.44 -4.85
CA GLY A 244 -29.25 3.40 -4.51
C GLY A 244 -29.52 2.97 -3.07
N LEU A 245 -28.60 3.23 -2.14
CA LEU A 245 -28.75 2.93 -0.72
C LEU A 245 -29.60 4.03 -0.05
N ARG A 246 -30.88 3.79 0.10
CA ARG A 246 -31.82 4.78 0.68
C ARG A 246 -31.61 4.97 2.17
N THR A 247 -31.46 3.86 2.89
CA THR A 247 -31.23 3.82 4.36
C THR A 247 -30.00 2.98 4.64
N PHE A 248 -29.08 3.57 5.38
CA PHE A 248 -27.89 2.89 5.88
C PHE A 248 -27.32 3.61 7.09
N THR A 249 -26.53 2.90 7.88
CA THR A 249 -25.75 3.45 8.99
C THR A 249 -24.26 3.30 8.72
N VAL A 250 -23.48 4.29 9.09
CA VAL A 250 -22.01 4.24 9.03
C VAL A 250 -21.50 3.73 10.37
N GLU A 251 -21.00 2.49 10.42
CA GLU A 251 -20.49 1.85 11.63
C GLU A 251 -19.07 2.31 11.97
N ARG A 252 -18.27 2.59 10.95
CA ARG A 252 -16.86 2.98 11.06
C ARG A 252 -16.39 3.70 9.79
N THR A 253 -15.37 4.52 9.93
CA THR A 253 -14.73 5.19 8.79
C THR A 253 -13.25 4.81 8.70
N GLU A 254 -12.69 4.86 7.50
CA GLU A 254 -11.25 4.85 7.29
C GLU A 254 -10.86 5.90 6.24
N GLN A 255 -9.62 6.36 6.32
CA GLN A 255 -9.09 7.37 5.40
C GLN A 255 -7.60 7.14 5.20
N GLY A 256 -7.12 7.40 3.99
CA GLY A 256 -5.71 7.27 3.67
C GLY A 256 -5.26 8.14 2.52
N ALA A 257 -3.94 8.32 2.46
CA ALA A 257 -3.27 9.00 1.36
C ALA A 257 -1.98 8.26 1.03
N ILE A 258 -1.83 7.85 -0.23
CA ILE A 258 -0.71 7.05 -0.73
C ILE A 258 0.01 7.86 -1.80
N PRO A 259 1.31 8.14 -1.65
CA PRO A 259 2.04 8.89 -2.67
C PRO A 259 2.20 8.06 -3.95
N MET A 260 1.73 8.58 -5.05
CA MET A 260 1.92 8.05 -6.41
C MET A 260 3.00 8.89 -7.11
N THR A 261 4.19 8.32 -7.29
CA THR A 261 5.32 9.13 -7.78
C THR A 261 6.39 8.30 -8.48
N ASP A 262 7.01 8.87 -9.52
CA ASP A 262 8.17 8.31 -10.20
C ASP A 262 9.51 8.60 -9.49
N ALA A 263 9.46 9.03 -8.23
CA ALA A 263 10.63 9.30 -7.42
C ALA A 263 11.53 8.06 -7.27
N HIS A 264 12.81 8.31 -7.08
CA HIS A 264 13.75 7.25 -6.72
C HIS A 264 13.91 7.18 -5.20
N PHE A 265 13.49 6.09 -4.60
CA PHE A 265 13.61 5.87 -3.16
C PHE A 265 14.91 5.11 -2.84
N PRO A 266 15.87 5.72 -2.13
CA PRO A 266 17.09 5.05 -1.74
C PRO A 266 16.78 4.02 -0.64
N ARG A 267 16.89 2.73 -0.96
CA ARG A 267 16.65 1.64 -0.02
C ARG A 267 17.72 1.51 1.06
N ARG A 268 18.94 1.95 0.77
CA ARG A 268 20.06 1.90 1.71
C ARG A 268 20.23 3.27 2.34
N ALA A 269 20.03 3.35 3.65
CA ALA A 269 20.21 4.57 4.44
C ALA A 269 21.54 4.58 5.23
N GLY A 270 22.29 3.48 5.16
CA GLY A 270 23.60 3.30 5.79
C GLY A 270 24.15 1.92 5.49
N THR A 271 25.29 1.57 6.10
CA THR A 271 25.92 0.24 5.91
C THR A 271 25.04 -0.90 6.43
N ALA A 272 24.29 -0.67 7.51
CA ALA A 272 23.44 -1.64 8.18
C ALA A 272 21.97 -1.18 8.33
N VAL A 273 21.59 -0.05 7.72
CA VAL A 273 20.25 0.51 7.78
C VAL A 273 19.59 0.49 6.40
N PHE A 274 18.40 -0.09 6.33
CA PHE A 274 17.66 -0.25 5.08
C PHE A 274 16.24 0.28 5.22
N ARG A 275 15.74 0.94 4.19
CA ARG A 275 14.35 1.40 4.09
C ARG A 275 13.49 0.37 3.38
N ILE A 276 12.32 0.10 3.94
CA ILE A 276 11.32 -0.84 3.39
C ILE A 276 9.97 -0.14 3.25
N GLY A 277 9.01 -0.81 2.63
CA GLY A 277 7.68 -0.25 2.40
C GLY A 277 7.72 0.96 1.47
N THR A 278 6.81 1.91 1.67
CA THR A 278 6.72 3.14 0.86
C THR A 278 8.03 3.93 0.90
N ALA A 279 8.69 4.03 2.05
CA ALA A 279 9.99 4.68 2.19
C ALA A 279 11.12 3.98 1.42
N GLY A 280 10.97 2.68 1.15
CA GLY A 280 11.87 1.86 0.32
C GLY A 280 11.42 1.71 -1.14
N GLY A 281 10.34 2.38 -1.56
CA GLY A 281 9.81 2.36 -2.92
C GLY A 281 8.91 1.15 -3.25
N ALA A 282 8.25 0.55 -2.25
CA ALA A 282 7.34 -0.58 -2.47
C ALA A 282 6.00 -0.18 -3.08
N THR A 283 5.60 1.08 -2.98
CA THR A 283 4.37 1.59 -3.61
C THR A 283 4.54 1.67 -5.13
N ARG A 284 3.59 1.10 -5.88
CA ARG A 284 3.52 1.22 -7.35
C ARG A 284 3.18 2.66 -7.72
N PRO A 285 3.98 3.34 -8.56
CA PRO A 285 3.75 4.74 -8.91
C PRO A 285 2.39 5.02 -9.55
N ALA A 286 1.87 4.11 -10.38
CA ALA A 286 0.67 4.32 -11.18
C ALA A 286 -0.63 3.78 -10.56
N THR A 287 -0.54 2.93 -9.53
CA THR A 287 -1.71 2.25 -8.94
C THR A 287 -1.79 2.34 -7.42
N GLY A 288 -0.75 2.85 -6.76
CA GLY A 288 -0.70 2.92 -5.29
C GLY A 288 -0.55 1.57 -4.58
N TYR A 289 -0.65 0.43 -5.29
CA TYR A 289 -0.54 -0.88 -4.68
C TYR A 289 0.80 -1.07 -3.97
N THR A 290 0.75 -1.47 -2.71
CA THR A 290 1.92 -1.55 -1.84
C THR A 290 2.02 -2.89 -1.12
N PHE A 291 0.90 -3.47 -0.66
CA PHE A 291 0.89 -4.60 0.26
C PHE A 291 1.53 -5.86 -0.35
N ALA A 292 1.11 -6.28 -1.54
CA ALA A 292 1.68 -7.44 -2.24
C ALA A 292 3.18 -7.24 -2.55
N ALA A 293 3.59 -6.02 -2.90
CA ALA A 293 5.01 -5.69 -3.13
C ALA A 293 5.82 -5.77 -1.83
N ALA A 294 5.28 -5.30 -0.70
CA ALA A 294 5.90 -5.42 0.62
C ALA A 294 6.06 -6.89 1.03
N GLN A 295 5.05 -7.73 0.79
CA GLN A 295 5.14 -9.18 1.04
C GLN A 295 6.26 -9.83 0.22
N ARG A 296 6.29 -9.59 -1.12
CA ARG A 296 7.34 -10.14 -1.99
C ARG A 296 8.73 -9.67 -1.57
N GLN A 297 8.89 -8.40 -1.25
CA GLN A 297 10.15 -7.85 -0.77
C GLN A 297 10.57 -8.49 0.54
N SER A 298 9.64 -8.68 1.47
CA SER A 298 9.90 -9.31 2.78
C SER A 298 10.38 -10.76 2.63
N ARG A 299 9.74 -11.55 1.76
CA ARG A 299 10.22 -12.91 1.41
C ARG A 299 11.64 -12.89 0.85
N ALA A 300 11.92 -11.96 -0.07
CA ALA A 300 13.25 -11.83 -0.69
C ALA A 300 14.32 -11.36 0.31
N ILE A 301 13.97 -10.47 1.26
CA ILE A 301 14.86 -10.06 2.36
C ILE A 301 15.13 -11.23 3.28
N ALA A 302 14.10 -11.97 3.73
CA ALA A 302 14.26 -13.13 4.60
C ALA A 302 15.15 -14.21 3.96
N ALA A 303 14.96 -14.50 2.67
CA ALA A 303 15.81 -15.40 1.91
C ALA A 303 17.26 -14.89 1.83
N ALA A 304 17.48 -13.61 1.53
CA ALA A 304 18.82 -13.04 1.47
C ALA A 304 19.55 -13.08 2.82
N LEU A 305 18.84 -12.88 3.92
CA LEU A 305 19.41 -12.95 5.26
C LEU A 305 19.81 -14.39 5.62
N ARG A 306 18.98 -15.37 5.30
CA ARG A 306 19.26 -16.80 5.50
C ARG A 306 20.50 -17.24 4.72
N ASP A 307 20.68 -16.72 3.49
CA ASP A 307 21.86 -16.99 2.66
C ASP A 307 23.08 -16.14 3.05
N GLY A 308 23.07 -15.43 4.18
CA GLY A 308 24.17 -14.57 4.63
C GLY A 308 24.35 -13.27 3.82
N ARG A 309 23.50 -13.02 2.82
CA ARG A 309 23.57 -11.84 1.96
C ARG A 309 22.97 -10.62 2.68
N GLY A 310 23.69 -9.50 2.67
CA GLY A 310 23.27 -8.24 3.31
C GLY A 310 22.51 -7.29 2.40
N THR A 311 21.80 -7.79 1.39
CA THR A 311 21.14 -6.95 0.38
C THR A 311 19.63 -6.89 0.58
N VAL A 312 19.05 -5.70 0.39
CA VAL A 312 17.61 -5.51 0.31
C VAL A 312 17.22 -5.39 -1.16
N PRO A 313 16.54 -6.40 -1.73
CA PRO A 313 16.12 -6.38 -3.12
C PRO A 313 15.17 -5.23 -3.44
N ALA A 314 15.16 -4.79 -4.70
CA ALA A 314 14.19 -3.81 -5.17
C ALA A 314 12.78 -4.42 -5.17
N PRO A 315 11.74 -3.72 -4.67
CA PRO A 315 10.38 -4.22 -4.69
C PRO A 315 9.81 -4.31 -6.12
N HIS A 316 10.32 -3.49 -7.03
CA HIS A 316 9.90 -3.44 -8.44
C HIS A 316 11.09 -3.37 -9.39
N GLY A 317 10.98 -4.06 -10.53
CA GLY A 317 11.94 -4.01 -11.62
C GLY A 317 11.99 -2.63 -12.31
N ARG A 318 13.10 -2.31 -12.96
CA ARG A 318 13.29 -1.03 -13.68
C ARG A 318 12.21 -0.80 -14.73
N ARG A 319 11.83 -1.85 -15.49
CA ARG A 319 10.83 -1.81 -16.55
C ARG A 319 9.44 -1.48 -16.01
N ALA A 320 8.99 -2.17 -14.97
CA ALA A 320 7.72 -1.91 -14.34
C ALA A 320 7.62 -0.44 -13.84
N ARG A 321 8.68 0.06 -13.21
CA ARG A 321 8.74 1.47 -12.78
C ARG A 321 8.71 2.46 -13.93
N ALA A 322 9.33 2.14 -15.07
CA ALA A 322 9.28 2.99 -16.26
C ALA A 322 7.86 3.06 -16.84
N MET A 323 7.17 1.92 -16.95
CA MET A 323 5.78 1.86 -17.39
C MET A 323 4.85 2.63 -16.44
N ASP A 324 5.04 2.46 -15.13
CA ASP A 324 4.29 3.23 -14.13
C ASP A 324 4.51 4.73 -14.26
N ALA A 325 5.76 5.17 -14.48
CA ALA A 325 6.07 6.59 -14.66
C ALA A 325 5.40 7.18 -15.90
N ILE A 326 5.31 6.41 -16.99
CA ILE A 326 4.60 6.80 -18.21
C ILE A 326 3.09 6.94 -17.94
N LEU A 327 2.48 5.93 -17.33
CA LEU A 327 1.04 5.95 -17.02
C LEU A 327 0.70 7.10 -16.06
N LEU A 328 1.46 7.24 -14.97
CA LEU A 328 1.27 8.30 -13.99
C LEU A 328 1.34 9.69 -14.65
N ARG A 329 2.32 9.91 -15.53
CA ARG A 329 2.46 11.17 -16.27
C ARG A 329 1.35 11.39 -17.28
N ALA A 330 0.91 10.34 -17.97
CA ALA A 330 -0.19 10.43 -18.92
C ALA A 330 -1.52 10.82 -18.24
N LEU A 331 -1.78 10.27 -17.05
CA LEU A 331 -2.92 10.65 -16.19
C LEU A 331 -2.80 12.11 -15.71
N ASP A 332 -1.65 12.48 -15.12
CA ASP A 332 -1.42 13.83 -14.57
C ASP A 332 -1.53 14.93 -15.63
N SER A 333 -1.17 14.63 -16.87
CA SER A 333 -1.21 15.57 -17.98
C SER A 333 -2.52 15.58 -18.76
N GLY A 334 -3.50 14.74 -18.40
CA GLY A 334 -4.76 14.59 -19.12
C GLY A 334 -4.60 14.03 -20.55
N ARG A 335 -3.50 13.35 -20.86
CA ARG A 335 -3.27 12.75 -22.18
C ARG A 335 -4.09 11.50 -22.44
N ILE A 336 -4.54 10.88 -21.38
CA ILE A 336 -5.47 9.76 -21.41
C ILE A 336 -6.62 10.05 -20.47
N ASP A 337 -7.80 9.61 -20.88
CA ASP A 337 -8.95 9.52 -20.00
C ASP A 337 -8.76 8.33 -19.06
N GLY A 338 -8.74 8.56 -17.74
CA GLY A 338 -8.49 7.53 -16.75
C GLY A 338 -9.57 6.46 -16.69
N PRO A 339 -10.85 6.83 -16.55
CA PRO A 339 -11.98 5.91 -16.62
C PRO A 339 -11.97 5.00 -17.83
N ASP A 340 -11.84 5.57 -19.02
CA ASP A 340 -11.79 4.82 -20.27
C ASP A 340 -10.58 3.91 -20.36
N PHE A 341 -9.41 4.39 -19.90
CA PHE A 341 -8.19 3.61 -19.89
C PHE A 341 -8.32 2.34 -19.06
N PHE A 342 -8.74 2.47 -17.80
CA PHE A 342 -8.85 1.32 -16.90
C PHE A 342 -10.00 0.40 -17.31
N THR A 343 -11.17 0.93 -17.65
CA THR A 343 -12.30 0.11 -18.13
C THR A 343 -11.91 -0.73 -19.36
N ASN A 344 -11.24 -0.12 -20.34
CA ASN A 344 -10.76 -0.85 -21.52
C ASN A 344 -9.66 -1.85 -21.20
N LEU A 345 -8.79 -1.56 -20.23
CA LEU A 345 -7.76 -2.47 -19.78
C LEU A 345 -8.38 -3.76 -19.20
N PHE A 346 -9.36 -3.62 -18.29
CA PHE A 346 -10.11 -4.74 -17.74
C PHE A 346 -10.95 -5.50 -18.78
N ARG A 347 -11.50 -4.81 -19.76
CA ARG A 347 -12.31 -5.43 -20.84
C ARG A 347 -11.48 -6.24 -21.84
N ARG A 348 -10.25 -5.78 -22.15
CA ARG A 348 -9.45 -6.31 -23.28
C ARG A 348 -8.31 -7.23 -22.86
N VAL A 349 -7.85 -7.15 -21.65
CA VAL A 349 -6.73 -7.98 -21.15
C VAL A 349 -7.28 -9.14 -20.33
N PRO A 350 -6.84 -10.39 -20.60
CA PRO A 350 -7.24 -11.52 -19.76
C PRO A 350 -6.94 -11.25 -18.28
N ALA A 351 -7.90 -11.57 -17.43
CA ALA A 351 -7.92 -11.22 -16.01
C ALA A 351 -6.60 -11.54 -15.27
N GLU A 352 -6.15 -12.78 -15.35
CA GLU A 352 -4.92 -13.21 -14.68
C GLU A 352 -3.67 -12.46 -15.15
N ARG A 353 -3.59 -12.20 -16.46
CA ARG A 353 -2.47 -11.42 -17.02
C ARG A 353 -2.52 -9.99 -16.53
N LEU A 354 -3.71 -9.40 -16.44
CA LEU A 354 -3.90 -8.05 -15.93
C LEU A 354 -3.48 -7.94 -14.47
N LEU A 355 -3.95 -8.86 -13.61
CA LEU A 355 -3.58 -8.84 -12.19
C LEU A 355 -2.08 -9.04 -11.99
N ARG A 356 -1.45 -9.96 -12.75
CA ARG A 356 0.02 -10.10 -12.74
C ARG A 356 0.73 -8.85 -13.22
N PHE A 357 0.19 -8.17 -14.23
CA PHE A 357 0.75 -6.90 -14.72
C PHE A 357 0.68 -5.80 -13.68
N LEU A 358 -0.48 -5.63 -13.04
CA LEU A 358 -0.68 -4.66 -11.95
C LEU A 358 0.25 -4.95 -10.76
N ASP A 359 0.69 -6.18 -10.57
CA ASP A 359 1.67 -6.59 -9.57
C ASP A 359 3.14 -6.51 -10.04
N GLY A 360 3.37 -6.27 -11.33
CA GLY A 360 4.72 -6.23 -11.91
C GLY A 360 5.36 -7.61 -12.13
N GLY A 361 4.54 -8.67 -12.20
CA GLY A 361 4.95 -10.06 -12.39
C GLY A 361 4.84 -10.58 -13.83
N THR A 362 4.76 -9.69 -14.82
CA THR A 362 4.64 -10.07 -16.24
C THR A 362 5.96 -10.11 -16.97
N SER A 363 6.01 -10.95 -18.01
CA SER A 363 7.11 -11.04 -18.97
C SER A 363 7.04 -9.90 -20.02
N LEU A 364 8.15 -9.66 -20.73
CA LEU A 364 8.20 -8.67 -21.83
C LEU A 364 7.12 -8.91 -22.90
N ARG A 365 6.89 -10.17 -23.27
CA ARG A 365 5.89 -10.52 -24.30
C ARG A 365 4.47 -10.19 -23.84
N GLU A 366 4.16 -10.44 -22.56
CA GLU A 366 2.87 -10.10 -21.99
C GLU A 366 2.67 -8.59 -21.91
N GLU A 367 3.69 -7.84 -21.52
CA GLU A 367 3.67 -6.37 -21.46
C GLU A 367 3.48 -5.73 -22.82
N TRP A 368 4.14 -6.26 -23.87
CA TRP A 368 3.89 -5.85 -25.25
C TRP A 368 2.43 -6.07 -25.66
N GLY A 369 1.89 -7.26 -25.38
CA GLY A 369 0.48 -7.56 -25.66
C GLY A 369 -0.51 -6.67 -24.92
N ILE A 370 -0.18 -6.22 -23.71
CA ILE A 370 -0.97 -5.24 -22.94
C ILE A 370 -0.81 -3.85 -23.54
N GLY A 371 0.42 -3.44 -23.83
CA GLY A 371 0.73 -2.12 -24.40
C GLY A 371 0.00 -1.84 -25.71
N LEU A 372 -0.14 -2.84 -26.59
CA LEU A 372 -0.90 -2.73 -27.83
C LEU A 372 -2.43 -2.55 -27.62
N ARG A 373 -2.93 -2.85 -26.41
CA ARG A 373 -4.34 -2.65 -26.02
C ARG A 373 -4.60 -1.32 -25.31
N THR A 374 -3.53 -0.53 -25.10
CA THR A 374 -3.61 0.81 -24.52
C THR A 374 -3.54 1.89 -25.62
N PRO A 375 -3.84 3.16 -25.32
CA PRO A 375 -3.66 4.28 -26.26
C PRO A 375 -2.16 4.49 -26.59
N VAL A 376 -1.65 3.78 -27.61
CA VAL A 376 -0.21 3.72 -27.93
C VAL A 376 0.41 5.11 -28.17
N ARG A 377 -0.25 5.96 -28.99
CA ARG A 377 0.30 7.30 -29.32
C ARG A 377 0.47 8.21 -28.11
N PRO A 378 -0.51 8.40 -27.21
CA PRO A 378 -0.34 9.15 -25.98
C PRO A 378 0.75 8.61 -25.08
N MET A 379 0.86 7.26 -24.96
CA MET A 379 1.87 6.61 -24.14
C MET A 379 3.29 6.84 -24.69
N LEU A 380 3.52 6.67 -26.01
CA LEU A 380 4.80 6.94 -26.65
C LEU A 380 5.21 8.42 -26.52
N ARG A 381 4.27 9.34 -26.75
CA ARG A 381 4.54 10.78 -26.54
C ARG A 381 4.97 11.06 -25.10
N THR A 382 4.30 10.43 -24.15
CA THR A 382 4.64 10.59 -22.72
C THR A 382 6.01 9.98 -22.39
N ALA A 383 6.30 8.81 -22.94
CA ALA A 383 7.60 8.15 -22.77
C ALA A 383 8.76 9.01 -23.32
N ALA A 384 8.56 9.65 -24.48
CA ALA A 384 9.55 10.53 -25.08
C ALA A 384 9.77 11.83 -24.28
N GLU A 385 8.73 12.37 -23.64
CA GLU A 385 8.79 13.60 -22.84
C GLU A 385 9.49 13.37 -21.49
N LEU A 386 9.23 12.24 -20.84
CA LEU A 386 9.66 11.99 -19.46
C LEU A 386 11.14 12.25 -19.17
N PRO A 387 12.12 11.86 -20.01
CA PRO A 387 13.54 12.10 -19.74
C PRO A 387 13.90 13.57 -19.61
N PHE A 388 13.17 14.46 -20.27
CA PHE A 388 13.44 15.90 -20.33
C PHE A 388 12.75 16.70 -19.22
N LEU A 389 11.85 16.05 -18.45
CA LEU A 389 11.18 16.73 -17.34
C LEU A 389 12.10 16.85 -16.12
N PRO A 390 12.19 18.03 -15.50
CA PRO A 390 12.98 18.21 -14.29
C PRO A 390 12.34 17.43 -13.11
N ARG A 391 13.20 16.86 -12.26
CA ARG A 391 12.75 16.31 -10.98
C ARG A 391 12.67 17.44 -9.95
N ARG A 392 11.50 17.56 -9.30
CA ARG A 392 11.24 18.62 -8.32
C ARG A 392 11.01 18.00 -6.94
N SER A 393 11.55 18.64 -5.89
CA SER A 393 11.21 18.36 -4.50
C SER A 393 9.92 19.12 -4.13
N ARG A 394 9.02 18.47 -3.40
CA ARG A 394 7.87 19.14 -2.76
C ARG A 394 7.80 18.62 -1.31
N PRO A 395 7.64 19.49 -0.32
CA PRO A 395 7.37 19.03 1.04
C PRO A 395 6.14 18.12 1.04
N VAL A 396 6.17 17.08 1.87
CA VAL A 396 4.93 16.32 2.17
C VAL A 396 4.03 17.30 2.89
N ALA A 397 2.86 17.56 2.33
CA ALA A 397 1.82 18.23 3.11
C ALA A 397 1.59 17.35 4.35
N ARG A 398 1.83 17.88 5.52
CA ARG A 398 1.41 17.22 6.76
C ARG A 398 -0.09 17.03 6.62
N THR A 399 -0.54 15.79 6.63
CA THR A 399 -1.97 15.47 6.78
C THR A 399 -2.41 16.20 8.02
N GLY A 400 -3.30 17.18 7.82
CA GLY A 400 -3.62 18.18 8.80
C GLY A 400 -4.02 17.60 10.13
N GLU A 401 -3.38 18.11 11.13
CA GLU A 401 -3.97 18.30 12.43
C GLU A 401 -5.19 19.24 12.26
N SER A 402 -6.38 18.69 12.23
CA SER A 402 -7.53 19.42 12.72
C SER A 402 -8.04 18.66 13.94
N HIS A 403 -7.40 18.95 15.07
CA HIS A 403 -8.05 18.83 16.37
C HIS A 403 -8.88 20.09 16.59
N ARG A 404 -10.20 19.97 16.53
CA ARG A 404 -11.12 20.48 17.57
C ARG A 404 -12.51 19.94 17.30
#